data_bc7e2932f8ef15bf1094aa63df7b5780
#
_entry.id   bc7e2932f8ef15bf1094aa63df7b5780
#
_cell.length_a   1.000
_cell.length_b   1.000
_cell.length_c   1.000
_cell.angle_alpha   90.00
_cell.angle_beta   90.00
_cell.angle_gamma   90.00
#
_symmetry.space_group_name_H-M   'P 1'
#
loop_
_entity.id
_entity.type
_entity.pdbx_description
1 polymer ?
#
loop_
_entity_poly.entity_id
_entity_poly.type
_entity_poly.pdbx_seq_one_letter_code
_entity_poly.pdbx_strand_id
1 'polypeptide(L)' 'MAKNTSYAYSKFEKLCSEKNLTPYQVAKNSHNRISTAVLSQWKNGDYELKLDKLRVIASIFNVPVTEFIE' A
#
# COMPACT_ATOMS: atom_id res chain seq x y z
N MET A 1 -13.85 -5.21 -18.06
CA MET A 1 -12.48 -5.02 -17.63
C MET A 1 -12.41 -4.55 -16.21
N ALA A 2 -11.59 -5.16 -15.44
CA ALA A 2 -11.48 -4.76 -14.05
C ALA A 2 -10.91 -3.36 -13.96
N LYS A 3 -11.22 -2.70 -12.87
CA LYS A 3 -10.64 -1.43 -12.57
C LYS A 3 -9.12 -1.53 -12.61
N ASN A 4 -8.47 -0.52 -13.10
CA ASN A 4 -7.02 -0.52 -13.19
C ASN A 4 -6.40 -0.30 -11.82
N THR A 5 -5.97 -1.39 -11.24
CA THR A 5 -5.23 -1.32 -9.98
C THR A 5 -3.79 -0.96 -10.34
N SER A 6 -3.22 0.00 -9.65
CA SER A 6 -1.85 0.41 -9.95
C SER A 6 -0.88 -0.70 -9.61
N TYR A 7 0.29 -0.65 -10.26
CA TYR A 7 1.37 -1.59 -9.97
C TYR A 7 1.70 -1.58 -8.49
N ALA A 8 1.78 -0.38 -7.91
CA ALA A 8 2.13 -0.24 -6.51
C ALA A 8 1.11 -0.92 -5.60
N TYR A 9 -0.18 -0.79 -5.91
CA TYR A 9 -1.18 -1.43 -5.08
C TYR A 9 -1.13 -2.94 -5.21
N SER A 10 -0.91 -3.45 -6.41
CA SER A 10 -0.78 -4.89 -6.62
C SER A 10 0.37 -5.44 -5.80
N LYS A 11 1.47 -4.71 -5.76
CA LYS A 11 2.62 -5.11 -4.96
C LYS A 11 2.30 -5.08 -3.48
N PHE A 12 1.54 -4.05 -3.06
CA PHE A 12 1.09 -3.93 -1.69
C PHE A 12 0.27 -5.14 -1.27
N GLU A 13 -0.67 -5.56 -2.12
CA GLU A 13 -1.49 -6.73 -1.80
C GLU A 13 -0.63 -7.98 -1.67
N LYS A 14 0.31 -8.14 -2.58
CA LYS A 14 1.19 -9.30 -2.55
C LYS A 14 1.99 -9.35 -1.26
N LEU A 15 2.53 -8.20 -0.86
CA LEU A 15 3.30 -8.14 0.37
C LEU A 15 2.44 -8.38 1.60
N CYS A 16 1.22 -7.88 1.60
CA CYS A 16 0.29 -8.17 2.69
C CYS A 16 0.09 -9.66 2.84
N SER A 17 -0.10 -10.35 1.74
CA SER A 17 -0.30 -11.80 1.76
C SER A 17 0.94 -12.51 2.26
N GLU A 18 2.10 -12.11 1.75
CA GLU A 18 3.36 -12.76 2.12
C GLU A 18 3.71 -12.57 3.58
N LYS A 19 3.36 -11.42 4.14
CA LYS A 19 3.74 -11.09 5.50
C LYS A 19 2.60 -11.27 6.49
N ASN A 20 1.48 -11.81 6.03
CA ASN A 20 0.31 -12.04 6.88
C ASN A 20 -0.19 -10.77 7.56
N LEU A 21 -0.19 -9.67 6.81
CA LEU A 21 -0.71 -8.40 7.30
C LEU A 21 -1.94 -8.03 6.50
N THR A 22 -2.90 -7.42 7.18
CA THR A 22 -4.06 -6.88 6.49
C THR A 22 -3.83 -5.39 6.22
N PRO A 23 -4.56 -4.81 5.24
CA PRO A 23 -4.47 -3.37 5.04
C PRO A 23 -4.77 -2.58 6.32
N TYR A 24 -5.72 -3.07 7.13
CA TYR A 24 -6.03 -2.41 8.39
C TYR A 24 -4.81 -2.36 9.30
N GLN A 25 -4.09 -3.48 9.39
CA GLN A 25 -2.89 -3.53 10.23
C GLN A 25 -1.79 -2.62 9.71
N VAL A 26 -1.67 -2.52 8.39
CA VAL A 26 -0.70 -1.60 7.80
C VAL A 26 -1.05 -0.16 8.15
N ALA A 27 -2.33 0.20 8.02
CA ALA A 27 -2.77 1.55 8.37
C ALA A 27 -2.49 1.85 9.83
N LYS A 28 -2.77 0.89 10.70
CA LYS A 28 -2.54 1.05 12.12
C LYS A 28 -1.05 1.23 12.42
N ASN A 29 -0.21 0.46 11.75
CA ASN A 29 1.22 0.52 11.97
C ASN A 29 1.86 1.77 11.37
N SER A 30 1.13 2.51 10.56
CA SER A 30 1.65 3.71 9.93
C SER A 30 1.60 4.92 10.86
N HIS A 31 1.08 4.76 12.07
CA HIS A 31 0.94 5.84 13.04
C HIS A 31 0.11 6.98 12.47
N ASN A 32 -1.03 6.63 11.85
CA ASN A 32 -2.00 7.57 11.29
C ASN A 32 -1.52 8.31 10.05
N ARG A 33 -0.41 7.88 9.47
CA ARG A 33 0.05 8.50 8.24
C ARG A 33 -0.74 8.01 7.03
N ILE A 34 -1.29 6.82 7.14
CA ILE A 34 -2.08 6.22 6.07
C ILE A 34 -3.35 5.70 6.71
N SER A 35 -4.49 6.14 6.20
CA SER A 35 -5.78 5.70 6.74
C SER A 35 -6.31 4.54 5.92
N THR A 36 -7.25 3.79 6.51
CA THR A 36 -7.90 2.71 5.78
C THR A 36 -8.72 3.26 4.63
N ALA A 37 -9.25 4.47 4.78
CA ALA A 37 -9.99 5.10 3.68
C ALA A 37 -9.10 5.35 2.48
N VAL A 38 -7.87 5.83 2.73
CA VAL A 38 -6.91 6.06 1.66
C VAL A 38 -6.55 4.73 0.97
N LEU A 39 -6.36 3.69 1.75
CA LEU A 39 -6.05 2.39 1.18
C LEU A 39 -7.18 1.87 0.30
N SER A 40 -8.41 2.10 0.72
CA SER A 40 -9.58 1.69 -0.05
C SER A 40 -9.64 2.46 -1.37
N GLN A 41 -9.42 3.77 -1.33
CA GLN A 41 -9.41 4.59 -2.53
C GLN A 41 -8.28 4.17 -3.47
N TRP A 42 -7.15 3.83 -2.92
CA TRP A 42 -6.02 3.36 -3.70
C TRP A 42 -6.38 2.06 -4.41
N LYS A 43 -7.00 1.15 -3.69
CA LYS A 43 -7.43 -0.13 -4.27
C LYS A 43 -8.37 0.09 -5.45
N ASN A 44 -9.26 1.06 -5.32
CA ASN A 44 -10.26 1.34 -6.35
C ASN A 44 -9.71 2.14 -7.52
N GLY A 45 -8.47 2.61 -7.42
CA GLY A 45 -7.88 3.41 -8.47
C GLY A 45 -8.27 4.87 -8.39
N ASP A 46 -8.90 5.29 -7.29
CA ASP A 46 -9.34 6.66 -7.11
C ASP A 46 -8.27 7.54 -6.48
N TYR A 47 -7.19 6.94 -6.04
CA TYR A 47 -6.14 7.66 -5.35
C TYR A 47 -4.81 6.97 -5.62
N GLU A 48 -3.77 7.77 -5.82
CA GLU A 48 -2.43 7.25 -6.04
C GLU A 48 -1.53 7.73 -4.91
N LEU A 49 -0.88 6.79 -4.24
CA LEU A 49 0.01 7.14 -3.16
C LEU A 49 1.29 7.76 -3.69
N LYS A 50 1.71 8.82 -3.06
CA LYS A 50 2.94 9.49 -3.41
C LYS A 50 4.13 8.77 -2.78
N LEU A 51 5.32 9.13 -3.21
CA LEU A 51 6.53 8.44 -2.79
C LEU A 51 6.71 8.44 -1.28
N ASP A 52 6.41 9.55 -0.63
CA ASP A 52 6.59 9.61 0.83
C ASP A 52 5.69 8.61 1.54
N LYS A 53 4.46 8.41 1.06
CA LYS A 53 3.57 7.42 1.64
C LYS A 53 4.02 6.01 1.31
N LEU A 54 4.52 5.80 0.11
CA LEU A 54 5.05 4.49 -0.27
C LEU A 54 6.24 4.13 0.60
N ARG A 55 7.05 5.11 0.99
CA ARG A 55 8.17 4.86 1.89
C ARG A 55 7.70 4.40 3.26
N VAL A 56 6.60 4.97 3.74
CA VAL A 56 6.03 4.54 5.01
C VAL A 56 5.63 3.07 4.93
N ILE A 57 4.94 2.70 3.85
CA ILE A 57 4.49 1.33 3.67
C ILE A 57 5.68 0.39 3.54
N ALA A 58 6.67 0.78 2.76
CA ALA A 58 7.87 -0.04 2.57
C ALA A 58 8.57 -0.30 3.90
N SER A 59 8.61 0.72 4.74
CA SER A 59 9.22 0.58 6.06
C SER A 59 8.45 -0.43 6.91
N ILE A 60 7.13 -0.40 6.83
CA ILE A 60 6.30 -1.34 7.59
C ILE A 60 6.58 -2.78 7.15
N PHE A 61 6.73 -2.98 5.84
CA PHE A 61 7.02 -4.31 5.31
C PHE A 61 8.50 -4.67 5.38
N ASN A 62 9.33 -3.72 5.75
CA ASN A 62 10.78 -3.92 5.80
C ASN A 62 11.35 -4.28 4.43
N VAL A 63 10.91 -3.57 3.42
CA VAL A 63 11.39 -3.75 2.05
C VAL A 63 11.77 -2.38 1.48
N PRO A 64 12.58 -2.34 0.44
CA PRO A 64 12.89 -1.06 -0.18
C PRO A 64 11.67 -0.50 -0.92
N VAL A 65 11.58 0.83 -0.97
CA VAL A 65 10.45 1.47 -1.61
C VAL A 65 10.39 1.14 -3.10
N THR A 66 11.53 0.77 -3.68
CA THR A 66 11.57 0.40 -5.10
C THR A 66 10.70 -0.81 -5.41
N GLU A 67 10.32 -1.58 -4.40
CA GLU A 67 9.38 -2.68 -4.61
C GLU A 67 8.04 -2.19 -5.16
N PHE A 68 7.69 -0.94 -4.91
CA PHE A 68 6.42 -0.37 -5.36
C PHE A 68 6.58 0.44 -6.63
N ILE A 69 7.76 0.50 -7.18
CA ILE A 69 8.04 1.29 -8.38
C ILE A 69 8.38 0.33 -9.51
N GLU A 70 7.70 0.54 -10.60
CA GLU A 70 7.84 -0.29 -11.78
C GLU A 70 9.20 -0.17 -12.45
#